data_b66598580ba581561436fa42979f5212
#
_entry.id   b66598580ba581561436fa42979f5212
#
_cell.length_a   1.000
_cell.length_b   1.000
_cell.length_c   1.000
_cell.angle_alpha   90.00
_cell.angle_beta   90.00
_cell.angle_gamma   90.00
#
_symmetry.space_group_name_H-M   'P 1'
#
loop_
_entity.id
_entity.type
_entity.pdbx_description
1 polymer ?
#
loop_
_entity_poly.entity_id
_entity_poly.type
_entity_poly.pdbx_seq_one_letter_code
_entity_poly.pdbx_strand_id
1 'polypeptide(L)'
;MIRSLALALLSLVFLDKAVAQGLSGPSSVEAELEPGDGLTDPQYRSDFPRNIAPGWFAWKDRLAESGFRFNIDYLALGQTTNADIGTGEAASGIARFYGSWQATERGSLTFKIENRHSYTEVAPQFLGLNGGAQSITGTAFNDNGLLLTNLFWTQRAADGSWTLQFGQIDVTDFVDVYGLVSPYSGFQNLAFNTNPTINAPNPGLGIAGGLKLSSNFYAVASVADANADPSDPNFDVFSDGNLFKSLEIGYTSGFDRIYFDNVHLTLWHADAADDGSRPEDYGGAFSAAWFVDNKWMPFFRAGAAKGTAALYQRSVSAGLGYYGRNTDLAGLGLNWAEARGVDGDQFTLEAFYRFSISPGLQITPSVQLISNPLLNPDQDSIALFGLRTRIVF
;
A
#
# COMPACT_ATOMS: atom_id res chain seq x y z
N MET A 1 0.36 10.85 -53.78
CA MET A 1 -0.29 9.69 -53.17
C MET A 1 0.65 8.87 -52.27
N ILE A 2 1.66 9.45 -51.59
CA ILE A 2 2.64 8.75 -50.75
C ILE A 2 2.69 9.33 -49.31
N ARG A 3 1.89 10.34 -49.00
CA ARG A 3 1.85 10.99 -47.67
C ARG A 3 0.70 10.49 -46.73
N SER A 4 -0.19 9.63 -47.24
CA SER A 4 -1.33 9.12 -46.44
C SER A 4 -1.16 7.71 -45.86
N LEU A 5 -0.02 7.03 -46.13
CA LEU A 5 0.25 5.70 -45.59
C LEU A 5 1.11 5.73 -44.34
N ALA A 6 1.78 6.85 -43.98
CA ALA A 6 2.63 6.97 -42.82
C ALA A 6 1.88 7.31 -41.52
N LEU A 7 0.62 7.80 -41.62
CA LEU A 7 -0.21 8.09 -40.44
C LEU A 7 -1.08 6.92 -39.97
N ALA A 8 -1.19 5.86 -40.77
CA ALA A 8 -2.00 4.67 -40.41
C ALA A 8 -1.18 3.59 -39.68
N LEU A 9 0.16 3.72 -39.64
CA LEU A 9 1.04 2.77 -38.93
C LEU A 9 1.45 3.24 -37.53
N LEU A 10 1.15 4.50 -37.16
CA LEU A 10 1.38 5.02 -35.80
C LEU A 10 0.17 4.85 -34.85
N SER A 11 -0.97 4.43 -35.36
CA SER A 11 -2.19 4.20 -34.57
C SER A 11 -2.40 2.74 -34.13
N LEU A 12 -1.44 1.84 -34.40
CA LEU A 12 -1.54 0.41 -34.08
C LEU A 12 -0.65 -0.04 -32.91
N VAL A 13 0.00 0.90 -32.21
CA VAL A 13 0.88 0.57 -31.05
C VAL A 13 0.23 0.94 -29.70
N PHE A 14 -0.99 1.49 -29.68
CA PHE A 14 -1.73 1.79 -28.44
C PHE A 14 -2.91 0.86 -28.17
N LEU A 15 -2.89 -0.34 -28.72
CA LEU A 15 -3.88 -1.37 -28.39
C LEU A 15 -3.24 -2.40 -27.46
N ASP A 16 -3.85 -2.55 -26.28
CA ASP A 16 -3.70 -3.59 -25.29
C ASP A 16 -2.51 -3.48 -24.32
N LYS A 17 -2.50 -2.46 -23.49
CA LYS A 17 -2.02 -2.60 -22.11
C LYS A 17 -3.20 -2.80 -21.15
N ALA A 18 -4.04 -3.77 -21.41
CA ALA A 18 -4.84 -4.40 -20.36
C ALA A 18 -3.90 -5.23 -19.52
N VAL A 19 -3.12 -4.55 -18.67
CA VAL A 19 -2.26 -5.19 -17.67
C VAL A 19 -3.16 -6.06 -16.81
N ALA A 20 -2.78 -7.32 -16.62
CA ALA A 20 -3.38 -8.16 -15.59
C ALA A 20 -3.02 -7.56 -14.22
N GLN A 21 -3.82 -6.62 -13.73
CA GLN A 21 -3.56 -5.82 -12.53
C GLN A 21 -3.78 -6.57 -11.20
N GLY A 22 -4.06 -7.87 -11.23
CA GLY A 22 -4.46 -8.63 -10.05
C GLY A 22 -3.42 -8.76 -8.92
N LEU A 23 -2.16 -8.32 -9.13
CA LEU A 23 -1.09 -8.38 -8.13
C LEU A 23 -0.37 -7.05 -7.93
N SER A 24 -0.98 -5.92 -8.32
CA SER A 24 -0.34 -4.59 -8.29
C SER A 24 -1.30 -3.58 -7.66
N GLY A 25 -1.45 -3.63 -6.33
CA GLY A 25 -2.25 -2.67 -5.56
C GLY A 25 -1.68 -1.24 -5.60
N PRO A 26 -2.39 -0.25 -5.03
CA PRO A 26 -2.00 1.16 -5.09
C PRO A 26 -0.64 1.51 -4.45
N SER A 27 -0.10 0.65 -3.58
CA SER A 27 1.24 0.78 -2.98
C SER A 27 2.34 0.05 -3.73
N SER A 28 1.99 -0.74 -4.74
CA SER A 28 2.96 -1.49 -5.53
C SER A 28 3.86 -0.59 -6.38
N VAL A 29 5.05 -1.08 -6.71
CA VAL A 29 6.01 -0.38 -7.57
C VAL A 29 5.40 -0.03 -8.93
N GLU A 30 4.65 -0.96 -9.53
CA GLU A 30 4.03 -0.74 -10.84
C GLU A 30 3.02 0.41 -10.79
N ALA A 31 2.19 0.48 -9.75
CA ALA A 31 1.21 1.57 -9.59
C ALA A 31 1.90 2.92 -9.34
N GLU A 32 2.98 2.93 -8.56
CA GLU A 32 3.73 4.16 -8.25
C GLU A 32 4.62 4.66 -9.40
N LEU A 33 4.91 3.82 -10.40
CA LEU A 33 5.63 4.21 -11.62
C LEU A 33 4.71 4.81 -12.69
N GLU A 34 3.40 4.65 -12.58
CA GLU A 34 2.48 5.29 -13.51
C GLU A 34 2.43 6.81 -13.24
N PRO A 35 2.37 7.64 -14.30
CA PRO A 35 2.37 9.11 -14.15
C PRO A 35 1.09 9.59 -13.48
N GLY A 36 1.17 9.86 -12.19
CA GLY A 36 0.04 10.32 -11.39
C GLY A 36 -1.15 9.36 -11.44
N ASP A 37 -2.26 9.72 -10.83
CA ASP A 37 -3.51 8.95 -10.94
C ASP A 37 -4.16 9.10 -12.33
N GLY A 38 -3.42 9.62 -13.31
CA GLY A 38 -3.79 9.74 -14.72
C GLY A 38 -4.99 10.66 -15.02
N LEU A 39 -5.60 11.26 -14.01
CA LEU A 39 -6.93 11.83 -14.14
C LEU A 39 -6.99 13.35 -14.27
N THR A 40 -5.94 14.10 -13.87
CA THR A 40 -6.03 15.59 -13.92
C THR A 40 -4.67 16.30 -13.82
N ASP A 41 -4.63 17.55 -14.29
CA ASP A 41 -3.49 18.45 -14.11
C ASP A 41 -3.29 18.86 -12.65
N PRO A 42 -2.04 19.01 -12.16
CA PRO A 42 -1.77 19.46 -10.79
C PRO A 42 -2.31 20.89 -10.54
N GLN A 43 -2.66 21.14 -9.30
CA GLN A 43 -3.37 22.36 -8.86
C GLN A 43 -2.67 23.67 -9.25
N TYR A 44 -1.34 23.67 -9.28
CA TYR A 44 -0.54 24.86 -9.55
C TYR A 44 0.19 24.84 -10.90
N ARG A 45 -0.03 23.85 -11.75
CA ARG A 45 0.63 23.71 -13.06
C ARG A 45 2.14 23.91 -13.02
N SER A 46 2.76 23.49 -11.92
CA SER A 46 4.20 23.56 -11.75
C SER A 46 4.82 22.28 -12.31
N ASP A 47 5.82 22.42 -13.15
CA ASP A 47 6.60 21.29 -13.67
C ASP A 47 7.68 20.81 -12.66
N PHE A 48 7.59 21.23 -11.40
CA PHE A 48 8.51 20.79 -10.35
C PHE A 48 8.35 19.28 -10.08
N PRO A 49 9.44 18.52 -9.97
CA PRO A 49 10.85 18.92 -10.05
C PRO A 49 11.46 18.90 -11.46
N ARG A 50 10.70 18.64 -12.54
CA ARG A 50 11.20 18.58 -13.92
C ARG A 50 11.89 19.87 -14.36
N ASN A 51 11.35 21.02 -13.96
CA ASN A 51 11.88 22.32 -14.34
C ASN A 51 13.26 22.64 -13.75
N ILE A 52 13.62 22.03 -12.62
CA ILE A 52 14.94 22.24 -11.99
C ILE A 52 15.99 21.20 -12.41
N ALA A 53 15.56 20.05 -12.93
CA ALA A 53 16.44 18.98 -13.37
C ALA A 53 16.04 18.37 -14.74
N PRO A 54 15.88 19.20 -15.80
CA PRO A 54 15.33 18.73 -17.07
C PRO A 54 16.17 17.65 -17.74
N GLY A 55 17.50 17.69 -17.60
CA GLY A 55 18.41 16.67 -18.14
C GLY A 55 18.24 15.30 -17.48
N TRP A 56 17.98 15.28 -16.18
CA TRP A 56 17.69 14.06 -15.41
C TRP A 56 16.40 13.40 -15.92
N PHE A 57 15.32 14.15 -16.02
CA PHE A 57 14.05 13.61 -16.49
C PHE A 57 14.08 13.18 -17.96
N ALA A 58 14.78 13.92 -18.82
CA ALA A 58 14.99 13.50 -20.20
C ALA A 58 15.82 12.21 -20.31
N TRP A 59 16.75 11.97 -19.41
CA TRP A 59 17.48 10.71 -19.33
C TRP A 59 16.59 9.56 -18.84
N LYS A 60 15.76 9.78 -17.80
CA LYS A 60 14.76 8.80 -17.33
C LYS A 60 13.77 8.42 -18.45
N ASP A 61 13.27 9.40 -19.18
CA ASP A 61 12.33 9.17 -20.31
C ASP A 61 12.97 8.26 -21.37
N ARG A 62 14.27 8.46 -21.72
CA ARG A 62 14.99 7.57 -22.65
C ARG A 62 15.17 6.15 -22.08
N LEU A 63 15.39 6.00 -20.79
CA LEU A 63 15.45 4.67 -20.16
C LEU A 63 14.09 3.98 -20.20
N ALA A 64 13.02 4.72 -19.97
CA ALA A 64 11.65 4.19 -20.06
C ALA A 64 11.32 3.68 -21.48
N GLU A 65 11.81 4.32 -22.55
CA GLU A 65 11.71 3.83 -23.92
C GLU A 65 12.42 2.48 -24.13
N SER A 66 13.49 2.19 -23.36
CA SER A 66 14.19 0.89 -23.36
C SER A 66 13.55 -0.17 -22.44
N GLY A 67 12.41 0.14 -21.83
CA GLY A 67 11.69 -0.74 -20.91
C GLY A 67 12.14 -0.66 -19.44
N PHE A 68 13.09 0.23 -19.09
CA PHE A 68 13.51 0.42 -17.71
C PHE A 68 12.92 1.71 -17.14
N ARG A 69 12.00 1.59 -16.19
CA ARG A 69 11.35 2.72 -15.49
C ARG A 69 11.73 2.70 -14.02
N PHE A 70 12.03 3.84 -13.43
CA PHE A 70 12.32 3.97 -12.01
C PHE A 70 11.97 5.35 -11.48
N ASN A 71 11.78 5.45 -10.16
CA ASN A 71 11.71 6.69 -9.43
C ASN A 71 12.64 6.66 -8.21
N ILE A 72 13.05 7.84 -7.80
CA ILE A 72 13.62 8.09 -6.48
C ILE A 72 12.64 9.05 -5.80
N ASP A 73 12.21 8.73 -4.59
CA ASP A 73 11.40 9.65 -3.82
C ASP A 73 11.84 9.74 -2.36
N TYR A 74 11.38 10.81 -1.75
CA TYR A 74 11.55 11.04 -0.33
C TYR A 74 10.22 11.43 0.30
N LEU A 75 9.86 10.74 1.39
CA LEU A 75 8.70 11.04 2.20
C LEU A 75 9.15 11.46 3.59
N ALA A 76 8.45 12.42 4.17
CA ALA A 76 8.60 12.77 5.58
C ALA A 76 7.21 12.84 6.22
N LEU A 77 7.09 12.31 7.44
CA LEU A 77 5.89 12.42 8.27
C LEU A 77 6.26 12.94 9.65
N GLY A 78 5.64 14.05 10.05
CA GLY A 78 5.61 14.52 11.44
C GLY A 78 4.22 14.32 12.01
N GLN A 79 4.13 13.88 13.26
CA GLN A 79 2.88 13.74 14.02
C GLN A 79 3.03 14.36 15.41
N THR A 80 1.92 14.93 15.93
CA THR A 80 1.79 15.36 17.33
C THR A 80 0.53 14.78 17.94
N THR A 81 0.54 14.55 19.25
CA THR A 81 -0.59 13.98 19.98
C THR A 81 -0.86 14.72 21.30
N ASN A 82 -2.10 14.63 21.77
CA ASN A 82 -2.49 15.07 23.13
C ASN A 82 -2.56 13.91 24.12
N ALA A 83 -1.95 12.76 23.82
CA ALA A 83 -1.84 11.66 24.79
C ALA A 83 -1.16 12.14 26.06
N ASP A 84 -1.69 11.75 27.21
CA ASP A 84 -1.16 12.14 28.53
C ASP A 84 -0.02 11.23 29.01
N ILE A 85 0.24 10.14 28.30
CA ILE A 85 1.37 9.25 28.47
C ILE A 85 2.20 9.17 27.19
N GLY A 86 3.45 8.71 27.32
CA GLY A 86 4.39 8.59 26.20
C GLY A 86 4.95 9.93 25.75
N THR A 87 5.32 10.00 24.46
CA THR A 87 5.85 11.22 23.83
C THR A 87 4.75 11.98 23.12
N GLY A 88 4.81 13.32 23.12
CA GLY A 88 3.83 14.20 22.45
C GLY A 88 4.03 14.32 20.94
N GLU A 89 5.14 13.81 20.39
CA GLU A 89 5.48 13.99 18.98
C GLU A 89 6.30 12.82 18.43
N ALA A 90 6.25 12.66 17.11
CA ALA A 90 7.08 11.71 16.37
C ALA A 90 7.32 12.22 14.95
N ALA A 91 8.51 11.96 14.40
CA ALA A 91 8.84 12.31 13.03
C ALA A 91 9.83 11.31 12.43
N SER A 92 9.63 10.97 11.14
CA SER A 92 10.53 10.08 10.39
C SER A 92 10.53 10.40 8.90
N GLY A 93 11.51 9.83 8.19
CA GLY A 93 11.65 9.91 6.75
C GLY A 93 11.83 8.54 6.11
N ILE A 94 11.43 8.46 4.83
CA ILE A 94 11.63 7.29 3.97
C ILE A 94 12.25 7.77 2.67
N ALA A 95 13.47 7.33 2.37
CA ALA A 95 14.07 7.46 1.04
C ALA A 95 13.86 6.17 0.28
N ARG A 96 13.31 6.24 -0.96
CA ARG A 96 13.00 5.06 -1.76
C ARG A 96 13.64 5.15 -3.14
N PHE A 97 14.18 4.03 -3.60
CA PHE A 97 14.58 3.79 -4.97
C PHE A 97 13.87 2.54 -5.48
N TYR A 98 13.02 2.72 -6.45
CA TYR A 98 12.18 1.64 -6.96
C TYR A 98 12.00 1.73 -8.46
N GLY A 99 11.80 0.57 -9.09
CA GLY A 99 11.68 0.50 -10.52
C GLY A 99 11.24 -0.85 -11.05
N SER A 100 11.03 -0.89 -12.37
CA SER A 100 10.67 -2.09 -13.10
C SER A 100 11.38 -2.10 -14.46
N TRP A 101 11.89 -3.25 -14.82
CA TRP A 101 12.49 -3.53 -16.12
C TRP A 101 11.66 -4.56 -16.88
N GLN A 102 11.07 -4.13 -18.00
CA GLN A 102 10.38 -5.00 -18.93
C GLN A 102 11.41 -5.78 -19.76
N ALA A 103 11.85 -6.93 -19.25
CA ALA A 103 12.91 -7.73 -19.86
C ALA A 103 12.44 -8.53 -21.09
N THR A 104 11.15 -8.90 -21.12
CA THR A 104 10.49 -9.58 -22.25
C THR A 104 9.10 -9.02 -22.45
N GLU A 105 8.41 -9.37 -23.53
CA GLU A 105 7.02 -8.95 -23.78
C GLU A 105 6.05 -9.25 -22.61
N ARG A 106 6.34 -10.30 -21.84
CA ARG A 106 5.45 -10.81 -20.78
C ARG A 106 6.13 -10.94 -19.42
N GLY A 107 7.40 -10.59 -19.32
CA GLY A 107 8.19 -10.75 -18.10
C GLY A 107 8.86 -9.45 -17.70
N SER A 108 8.74 -9.07 -16.43
CA SER A 108 9.39 -7.90 -15.85
C SER A 108 10.07 -8.22 -14.52
N LEU A 109 11.19 -7.56 -14.27
CA LEU A 109 11.86 -7.55 -12.98
C LEU A 109 11.52 -6.26 -12.26
N THR A 110 10.99 -6.37 -11.04
CA THR A 110 10.60 -5.24 -10.19
C THR A 110 11.48 -5.20 -8.95
N PHE A 111 11.88 -4.01 -8.52
CA PHE A 111 12.68 -3.81 -7.30
C PHE A 111 12.22 -2.58 -6.52
N LYS A 112 12.40 -2.61 -5.20
CA LYS A 112 12.23 -1.48 -4.29
C LYS A 112 13.18 -1.60 -3.11
N ILE A 113 14.01 -0.57 -2.93
CA ILE A 113 14.93 -0.41 -1.81
C ILE A 113 14.48 0.82 -1.04
N GLU A 114 14.37 0.72 0.27
CA GLU A 114 13.95 1.80 1.14
C GLU A 114 14.99 2.01 2.24
N ASN A 115 15.19 3.27 2.62
CA ASN A 115 15.84 3.61 3.89
C ASN A 115 14.82 4.33 4.76
N ARG A 116 14.45 3.71 5.87
CA ARG A 116 13.49 4.22 6.85
C ARG A 116 14.25 4.67 8.08
N HIS A 117 14.11 5.92 8.46
CA HIS A 117 14.85 6.52 9.57
C HIS A 117 13.98 7.46 10.38
N SER A 118 14.16 7.44 11.70
CA SER A 118 13.46 8.33 12.63
C SER A 118 14.25 9.61 12.88
N TYR A 119 13.55 10.72 13.07
CA TYR A 119 14.11 12.00 13.54
C TYR A 119 13.90 12.21 15.04
N THR A 120 13.00 11.40 15.63
CA THR A 120 12.62 11.45 17.05
C THR A 120 12.86 10.09 17.68
N GLU A 121 12.88 10.04 19.02
CA GLU A 121 13.07 8.80 19.79
C GLU A 121 11.99 7.75 19.46
N VAL A 122 10.74 8.18 19.31
CA VAL A 122 9.63 7.34 18.88
C VAL A 122 9.30 7.67 17.42
N ALA A 123 9.27 6.66 16.57
CA ALA A 123 8.86 6.84 15.18
C ALA A 123 7.32 6.97 15.05
N PRO A 124 6.79 7.67 14.03
CA PRO A 124 5.36 7.85 13.82
C PRO A 124 4.55 6.54 13.83
N GLN A 125 5.11 5.45 13.32
CA GLN A 125 4.46 4.13 13.36
C GLN A 125 3.99 3.74 14.76
N PHE A 126 4.74 4.14 15.78
CA PHE A 126 4.50 3.71 17.16
C PHE A 126 3.92 4.81 18.05
N LEU A 127 3.67 6.02 17.54
CA LEU A 127 3.18 7.14 18.36
C LEU A 127 1.83 6.81 19.03
N GLY A 128 0.92 6.15 18.32
CA GLY A 128 -0.36 5.71 18.88
C GLY A 128 -0.20 4.71 20.00
N LEU A 129 0.63 3.67 19.79
CA LEU A 129 0.94 2.67 20.82
C LEU A 129 1.63 3.29 22.02
N ASN A 130 2.59 4.20 21.81
CA ASN A 130 3.30 4.91 22.86
C ASN A 130 2.38 5.82 23.69
N GLY A 131 1.35 6.39 23.07
CA GLY A 131 0.30 7.18 23.73
C GLY A 131 -0.84 6.35 24.34
N GLY A 132 -0.74 5.02 24.28
CA GLY A 132 -1.71 4.12 24.93
C GLY A 132 -2.89 3.68 24.06
N ALA A 133 -2.87 3.97 22.75
CA ALA A 133 -3.82 3.38 21.82
C ALA A 133 -3.31 2.05 21.27
N GLN A 134 -4.18 1.05 21.11
CA GLN A 134 -3.86 -0.16 20.34
C GLN A 134 -3.92 0.18 18.85
N SER A 135 -2.97 0.98 18.34
CA SER A 135 -3.03 1.55 17.00
C SER A 135 -1.66 1.85 16.43
N ILE A 136 -1.46 1.48 15.18
CA ILE A 136 -0.33 1.91 14.35
C ILE A 136 -0.81 3.12 13.54
N THR A 137 -0.23 4.29 13.79
CA THR A 137 -0.73 5.60 13.33
C THR A 137 0.05 6.21 12.18
N GLY A 138 1.20 5.68 11.87
CA GLY A 138 2.09 6.16 10.79
C GLY A 138 2.72 4.96 10.08
N THR A 139 1.91 4.08 9.52
CA THR A 139 2.35 2.85 8.83
C THR A 139 3.48 3.14 7.85
N ALA A 140 4.51 2.30 7.86
CA ALA A 140 5.78 2.42 7.13
C ALA A 140 6.74 3.52 7.61
N PHE A 141 6.32 4.46 8.47
CA PHE A 141 7.19 5.50 9.02
C PHE A 141 7.83 5.04 10.35
N ASN A 142 8.87 4.22 10.23
CA ASN A 142 9.63 3.61 11.33
C ASN A 142 11.13 3.91 11.22
N ASP A 143 11.97 3.19 11.97
CA ASP A 143 13.44 3.34 12.03
C ASP A 143 14.15 2.02 11.67
N ASN A 144 13.64 1.29 10.69
CA ASN A 144 14.18 -0.04 10.33
C ASN A 144 15.44 0.02 9.43
N GLY A 145 15.95 1.21 9.10
CA GLY A 145 17.16 1.36 8.30
C GLY A 145 16.97 0.99 6.82
N LEU A 146 17.98 0.36 6.24
CA LEU A 146 18.00 -0.03 4.83
C LEU A 146 17.28 -1.38 4.63
N LEU A 147 16.30 -1.40 3.74
CA LEU A 147 15.43 -2.55 3.48
C LEU A 147 15.39 -2.86 1.98
N LEU A 148 15.47 -4.15 1.62
CA LEU A 148 15.07 -4.64 0.30
C LEU A 148 13.62 -5.14 0.41
N THR A 149 12.64 -4.31 0.05
CA THR A 149 11.23 -4.66 0.19
C THR A 149 10.68 -5.43 -1.01
N ASN A 150 11.21 -5.17 -2.20
CA ASN A 150 10.79 -5.89 -3.41
C ASN A 150 12.02 -6.22 -4.28
N LEU A 151 12.11 -7.47 -4.73
CA LEU A 151 12.98 -7.91 -5.81
C LEU A 151 12.39 -9.20 -6.39
N PHE A 152 11.50 -9.06 -7.35
CA PHE A 152 10.75 -10.19 -7.88
C PHE A 152 10.59 -10.13 -9.39
N TRP A 153 10.43 -11.30 -9.99
CA TRP A 153 10.02 -11.46 -11.36
C TRP A 153 8.51 -11.56 -11.47
N THR A 154 7.92 -10.84 -12.43
CA THR A 154 6.52 -10.99 -12.82
C THR A 154 6.45 -11.65 -14.20
N GLN A 155 5.68 -12.73 -14.31
CA GLN A 155 5.34 -13.40 -15.57
C GLN A 155 3.85 -13.29 -15.83
N ARG A 156 3.47 -12.93 -17.06
CA ARG A 156 2.07 -12.74 -17.48
C ARG A 156 1.69 -13.69 -18.60
N ALA A 157 0.43 -14.13 -18.62
CA ALA A 157 -0.14 -14.85 -19.77
C ALA A 157 -0.21 -13.93 -21.00
N ALA A 158 -0.18 -14.51 -22.20
CA ALA A 158 -0.28 -13.76 -23.45
C ALA A 158 -1.64 -13.06 -23.61
N ASP A 159 -2.71 -13.68 -23.10
CA ASP A 159 -4.07 -13.18 -23.10
C ASP A 159 -4.43 -12.37 -21.82
N GLY A 160 -3.46 -12.18 -20.91
CA GLY A 160 -3.68 -11.51 -19.63
C GLY A 160 -4.59 -12.27 -18.65
N SER A 161 -4.80 -13.57 -18.86
CA SER A 161 -5.66 -14.39 -18.00
C SER A 161 -5.08 -14.69 -16.63
N TRP A 162 -3.73 -14.69 -16.50
CA TRP A 162 -3.04 -14.90 -15.24
C TRP A 162 -1.75 -14.08 -15.14
N THR A 163 -1.34 -13.84 -13.91
CA THR A 163 -0.07 -13.22 -13.52
C THR A 163 0.57 -14.04 -12.42
N LEU A 164 1.88 -14.24 -12.48
CA LEU A 164 2.68 -14.90 -11.45
C LEU A 164 3.82 -13.97 -11.04
N GLN A 165 4.05 -13.83 -9.73
CA GLN A 165 5.20 -13.13 -9.15
C GLN A 165 5.98 -14.09 -8.27
N PHE A 166 7.31 -14.03 -8.30
CA PHE A 166 8.17 -14.81 -7.42
C PHE A 166 9.49 -14.08 -7.13
N GLY A 167 9.96 -14.19 -5.89
CA GLY A 167 11.15 -13.49 -5.37
C GLY A 167 10.85 -12.85 -4.02
N GLN A 168 11.54 -11.75 -3.71
CA GLN A 168 11.29 -10.91 -2.53
C GLN A 168 10.01 -10.09 -2.79
N ILE A 169 8.89 -10.49 -2.22
CA ILE A 169 7.57 -9.86 -2.42
C ILE A 169 7.07 -9.20 -1.13
N ASP A 170 6.31 -8.14 -1.27
CA ASP A 170 5.51 -7.54 -0.20
C ASP A 170 4.05 -7.96 -0.39
N VAL A 171 3.54 -8.84 0.45
CA VAL A 171 2.16 -9.34 0.33
C VAL A 171 1.12 -8.23 0.52
N THR A 172 1.46 -7.15 1.20
CA THR A 172 0.56 -5.99 1.39
C THR A 172 0.34 -5.19 0.11
N ASP A 173 1.13 -5.43 -0.94
CA ASP A 173 0.91 -4.83 -2.24
C ASP A 173 -0.32 -5.39 -2.98
N PHE A 174 -0.85 -6.57 -2.58
CA PHE A 174 -1.94 -7.23 -3.31
C PHE A 174 -2.95 -8.00 -2.43
N VAL A 175 -2.70 -8.24 -1.14
CA VAL A 175 -3.63 -8.94 -0.25
C VAL A 175 -4.60 -7.94 0.39
N ASP A 176 -5.90 -8.14 0.21
CA ASP A 176 -6.98 -7.33 0.78
C ASP A 176 -6.84 -5.82 0.47
N VAL A 177 -6.53 -5.48 -0.78
CA VAL A 177 -6.28 -4.09 -1.21
C VAL A 177 -7.49 -3.43 -1.84
N TYR A 178 -7.59 -2.11 -1.71
CA TYR A 178 -8.58 -1.24 -2.35
C TYR A 178 -7.94 0.11 -2.69
N GLY A 179 -8.62 1.00 -3.40
CA GLY A 179 -8.04 2.20 -3.99
C GLY A 179 -7.39 3.20 -3.04
N LEU A 180 -7.71 3.16 -1.72
CA LEU A 180 -7.10 4.07 -0.71
C LEU A 180 -5.99 3.40 0.12
N VAL A 181 -5.68 2.14 -0.15
CA VAL A 181 -4.56 1.42 0.48
C VAL A 181 -3.25 1.98 -0.02
N SER A 182 -2.65 2.87 0.71
CA SER A 182 -1.26 3.28 0.49
C SER A 182 -0.78 4.14 1.66
N PRO A 183 0.22 3.72 2.42
CA PRO A 183 0.82 4.54 3.48
C PRO A 183 1.55 5.76 2.91
N TYR A 184 1.83 5.77 1.62
CA TYR A 184 2.56 6.83 0.92
C TYR A 184 1.65 7.95 0.40
N SER A 185 0.37 7.66 0.15
CA SER A 185 -0.55 8.62 -0.47
C SER A 185 -1.96 8.69 0.14
N GLY A 186 -2.38 7.65 0.87
CA GLY A 186 -3.70 7.51 1.49
C GLY A 186 -3.70 7.72 3.00
N PHE A 187 -4.52 6.94 3.70
CA PHE A 187 -4.60 6.91 5.16
C PHE A 187 -3.27 6.58 5.83
N GLN A 188 -3.04 7.12 7.04
CA GLN A 188 -1.86 6.83 7.86
C GLN A 188 -2.11 5.70 8.86
N ASN A 189 -3.35 5.53 9.30
CA ASN A 189 -3.69 4.50 10.28
C ASN A 189 -3.81 3.13 9.62
N LEU A 190 -3.24 2.11 10.26
CA LEU A 190 -3.29 0.72 9.81
C LEU A 190 -4.72 0.22 9.62
N ALA A 191 -5.67 0.71 10.40
CA ALA A 191 -7.08 0.34 10.29
C ALA A 191 -7.70 0.60 8.90
N PHE A 192 -7.10 1.50 8.11
CA PHE A 192 -7.60 1.89 6.79
C PHE A 192 -6.65 1.55 5.65
N ASN A 193 -5.33 1.57 5.87
CA ASN A 193 -4.38 1.33 4.79
C ASN A 193 -3.95 -0.14 4.63
N THR A 194 -4.32 -1.00 5.58
CA THR A 194 -4.31 -2.47 5.44
C THR A 194 -5.57 -3.01 6.09
N ASN A 195 -5.63 -4.32 6.38
CA ASN A 195 -6.63 -4.85 7.28
C ASN A 195 -5.94 -5.30 8.58
N PRO A 196 -6.23 -4.66 9.72
CA PRO A 196 -5.52 -4.91 10.97
C PRO A 196 -5.82 -6.28 11.60
N THR A 197 -6.73 -7.05 11.01
CA THR A 197 -7.00 -8.46 11.36
C THR A 197 -6.21 -9.44 10.49
N ILE A 198 -5.35 -8.95 9.57
CA ILE A 198 -4.43 -9.78 8.79
C ILE A 198 -3.02 -9.60 9.36
N ASN A 199 -2.45 -10.69 9.88
CA ASN A 199 -1.05 -10.70 10.32
C ASN A 199 -0.13 -10.93 9.11
N ALA A 200 -0.05 -9.93 8.21
CA ALA A 200 0.83 -9.97 7.06
C ALA A 200 2.30 -9.97 7.50
N PRO A 201 3.17 -10.81 6.90
CA PRO A 201 4.60 -10.79 7.18
C PRO A 201 5.26 -9.53 6.61
N ASN A 202 6.48 -9.28 7.05
CA ASN A 202 7.37 -8.35 6.36
C ASN A 202 7.66 -8.85 4.92
N PRO A 203 8.09 -7.95 4.02
CA PRO A 203 8.55 -8.35 2.70
C PRO A 203 9.59 -9.45 2.75
N GLY A 204 9.40 -10.53 1.99
CA GLY A 204 10.24 -11.71 2.03
C GLY A 204 10.11 -12.60 0.81
N LEU A 205 10.84 -13.71 0.82
CA LEU A 205 10.79 -14.67 -0.28
C LEU A 205 9.40 -15.28 -0.39
N GLY A 206 8.84 -15.27 -1.60
CA GLY A 206 7.50 -15.78 -1.81
C GLY A 206 7.12 -15.94 -3.27
N ILE A 207 5.91 -16.44 -3.45
CA ILE A 207 5.25 -16.61 -4.74
C ILE A 207 3.80 -16.16 -4.61
N ALA A 208 3.32 -15.41 -5.60
CA ALA A 208 1.92 -14.98 -5.68
C ALA A 208 1.38 -15.17 -7.09
N GLY A 209 0.12 -15.56 -7.19
CA GLY A 209 -0.57 -15.77 -8.46
C GLY A 209 -1.92 -15.08 -8.48
N GLY A 210 -2.22 -14.36 -9.58
CA GLY A 210 -3.50 -13.78 -9.90
C GLY A 210 -4.11 -14.45 -11.12
N LEU A 211 -5.40 -14.79 -11.06
CA LEU A 211 -6.13 -15.48 -12.11
C LEU A 211 -7.46 -14.78 -12.39
N LYS A 212 -7.74 -14.47 -13.65
CA LYS A 212 -9.07 -14.05 -14.10
C LYS A 212 -9.95 -15.28 -14.27
N LEU A 213 -10.97 -15.43 -13.41
CA LEU A 213 -11.92 -16.54 -13.48
C LEU A 213 -13.01 -16.29 -14.53
N SER A 214 -13.34 -15.03 -14.77
CA SER A 214 -14.25 -14.57 -15.82
C SER A 214 -13.97 -13.10 -16.14
N SER A 215 -14.85 -12.42 -16.88
CA SER A 215 -14.76 -10.98 -17.15
C SER A 215 -14.79 -10.09 -15.89
N ASN A 216 -15.34 -10.60 -14.79
CA ASN A 216 -15.60 -9.82 -13.58
C ASN A 216 -15.11 -10.49 -12.29
N PHE A 217 -14.81 -11.79 -12.31
CA PHE A 217 -14.33 -12.51 -11.14
C PHE A 217 -12.86 -12.86 -11.25
N TYR A 218 -12.17 -12.76 -10.13
CA TYR A 218 -10.75 -13.08 -10.01
C TYR A 218 -10.45 -13.90 -8.75
N ALA A 219 -9.29 -14.52 -8.75
CA ALA A 219 -8.69 -15.11 -7.57
C ALA A 219 -7.22 -14.66 -7.47
N VAL A 220 -6.76 -14.42 -6.25
CA VAL A 220 -5.34 -14.17 -5.90
C VAL A 220 -4.95 -15.13 -4.81
N ALA A 221 -3.78 -15.76 -4.94
CA ALA A 221 -3.24 -16.63 -3.91
C ALA A 221 -1.76 -16.33 -3.71
N SER A 222 -1.27 -16.43 -2.49
CA SER A 222 0.15 -16.26 -2.17
C SER A 222 0.64 -17.22 -1.11
N VAL A 223 1.94 -17.50 -1.19
CA VAL A 223 2.73 -18.15 -0.15
C VAL A 223 4.02 -17.34 -0.01
N ALA A 224 4.33 -16.89 1.20
CA ALA A 224 5.50 -16.08 1.49
C ALA A 224 6.13 -16.50 2.81
N ASP A 225 7.40 -16.16 2.99
CA ASP A 225 8.10 -16.32 4.25
C ASP A 225 7.38 -15.55 5.36
N ALA A 226 7.00 -16.26 6.41
CA ALA A 226 6.33 -15.65 7.54
C ALA A 226 7.31 -14.95 8.50
N ASN A 227 8.60 -15.30 8.48
CA ASN A 227 9.65 -14.77 9.36
C ASN A 227 10.59 -13.77 8.66
N ALA A 228 10.22 -13.31 7.48
CA ALA A 228 11.07 -12.48 6.66
C ALA A 228 11.60 -11.22 7.35
N ASP A 229 12.86 -10.93 7.13
CA ASP A 229 13.52 -9.68 7.50
C ASP A 229 14.06 -8.98 6.24
N PRO A 230 13.42 -7.90 5.77
CA PRO A 230 13.87 -7.19 4.58
C PRO A 230 15.19 -6.41 4.79
N SER A 231 15.71 -6.32 6.02
CA SER A 231 17.05 -5.76 6.30
C SER A 231 18.15 -6.81 6.13
N ASP A 232 17.81 -8.11 6.21
CA ASP A 232 18.70 -9.25 6.01
C ASP A 232 18.03 -10.32 5.13
N PRO A 233 17.78 -10.04 3.84
CA PRO A 233 17.10 -10.96 2.94
C PRO A 233 17.88 -12.26 2.80
N ASN A 234 17.24 -13.39 3.08
CA ASN A 234 17.83 -14.72 3.10
C ASN A 234 16.91 -15.77 2.44
N PHE A 235 17.28 -17.03 2.51
CA PHE A 235 16.53 -18.16 1.98
C PHE A 235 16.14 -19.16 3.08
N ASP A 236 16.10 -18.74 4.33
CA ASP A 236 15.84 -19.60 5.50
C ASP A 236 14.45 -20.22 5.47
N VAL A 237 13.49 -19.62 4.77
CA VAL A 237 12.15 -20.19 4.54
C VAL A 237 12.18 -21.61 3.97
N PHE A 238 13.24 -21.99 3.25
CA PHE A 238 13.40 -23.37 2.74
C PHE A 238 13.84 -24.38 3.81
N SER A 239 14.41 -23.91 4.92
CA SER A 239 14.79 -24.74 6.08
C SER A 239 13.75 -24.69 7.18
N ASP A 240 13.22 -23.52 7.47
CA ASP A 240 12.28 -23.28 8.58
C ASP A 240 10.86 -23.69 8.22
N GLY A 241 10.46 -23.47 6.97
CA GLY A 241 9.15 -23.87 6.46
C GLY A 241 7.96 -23.07 7.03
N ASN A 242 8.23 -21.96 7.71
CA ASN A 242 7.20 -21.10 8.32
C ASN A 242 6.64 -20.15 7.26
N LEU A 243 5.39 -20.35 6.90
CA LEU A 243 4.76 -19.71 5.75
C LEU A 243 3.55 -18.88 6.14
N PHE A 244 3.46 -17.71 5.52
CA PHE A 244 2.21 -16.98 5.35
C PHE A 244 1.53 -17.47 4.06
N LYS A 245 0.23 -17.72 4.14
CA LYS A 245 -0.60 -18.21 3.02
C LYS A 245 -1.83 -17.33 2.91
N SER A 246 -2.20 -16.92 1.70
CA SER A 246 -3.45 -16.19 1.46
C SER A 246 -4.19 -16.71 0.24
N LEU A 247 -5.51 -16.58 0.28
CA LEU A 247 -6.42 -16.82 -0.84
C LEU A 247 -7.50 -15.74 -0.83
N GLU A 248 -7.61 -15.01 -1.93
CA GLU A 248 -8.63 -14.00 -2.15
C GLU A 248 -9.47 -14.37 -3.37
N ILE A 249 -10.78 -14.17 -3.27
CA ILE A 249 -11.72 -14.26 -4.39
C ILE A 249 -12.49 -12.94 -4.42
N GLY A 250 -12.54 -12.31 -5.58
CA GLY A 250 -13.16 -11.01 -5.74
C GLY A 250 -13.96 -10.84 -7.02
N TYR A 251 -14.82 -9.83 -6.96
CA TYR A 251 -15.61 -9.31 -8.07
C TYR A 251 -15.20 -7.87 -8.37
N THR A 252 -15.06 -7.51 -9.64
CA THR A 252 -14.80 -6.16 -10.12
C THR A 252 -15.69 -5.79 -11.30
N SER A 253 -15.97 -4.51 -11.51
CA SER A 253 -16.67 -4.03 -12.70
C SER A 253 -15.84 -4.19 -13.99
N GLY A 254 -14.50 -4.21 -13.84
CA GLY A 254 -13.52 -4.39 -14.90
C GLY A 254 -12.11 -4.46 -14.32
N PHE A 255 -11.20 -5.19 -14.99
CA PHE A 255 -9.84 -5.40 -14.48
C PHE A 255 -8.96 -4.15 -14.53
N ASP A 256 -9.32 -3.15 -15.32
CA ASP A 256 -8.74 -1.80 -15.32
C ASP A 256 -9.14 -0.96 -14.09
N ARG A 257 -10.13 -1.42 -13.34
CA ARG A 257 -10.69 -0.75 -12.16
C ARG A 257 -10.67 -1.64 -10.91
N ILE A 258 -9.89 -2.71 -10.91
CA ILE A 258 -9.94 -3.77 -9.88
C ILE A 258 -9.79 -3.25 -8.44
N TYR A 259 -9.11 -2.12 -8.20
CA TYR A 259 -8.96 -1.56 -6.85
C TYR A 259 -9.94 -0.44 -6.54
N PHE A 260 -10.66 0.04 -7.54
CA PHE A 260 -11.68 1.09 -7.40
C PHE A 260 -13.09 0.52 -7.28
N ASP A 261 -13.39 -0.53 -8.06
CA ASP A 261 -14.68 -1.20 -8.08
C ASP A 261 -14.45 -2.67 -7.74
N ASN A 262 -14.44 -2.99 -6.44
CA ASN A 262 -14.08 -4.32 -6.02
C ASN A 262 -14.85 -4.74 -4.76
N VAL A 263 -15.23 -6.01 -4.73
CA VAL A 263 -15.77 -6.69 -3.55
C VAL A 263 -15.05 -8.02 -3.44
N HIS A 264 -14.38 -8.28 -2.32
CA HIS A 264 -13.61 -9.50 -2.16
C HIS A 264 -13.67 -10.08 -0.74
N LEU A 265 -13.37 -11.36 -0.68
CA LEU A 265 -13.16 -12.13 0.55
C LEU A 265 -11.74 -12.69 0.52
N THR A 266 -10.99 -12.44 1.57
CA THR A 266 -9.64 -12.92 1.78
C THR A 266 -9.60 -13.89 2.96
N LEU A 267 -9.01 -15.06 2.77
CA LEU A 267 -8.65 -16.00 3.84
C LEU A 267 -7.12 -16.01 3.96
N TRP A 268 -6.61 -16.08 5.17
CA TRP A 268 -5.18 -16.09 5.42
C TRP A 268 -4.80 -16.98 6.59
N HIS A 269 -3.54 -17.45 6.60
CA HIS A 269 -2.93 -18.24 7.66
C HIS A 269 -1.43 -17.91 7.72
N ALA A 270 -0.90 -17.73 8.93
CA ALA A 270 0.51 -17.57 9.21
C ALA A 270 0.96 -18.63 10.22
N ASP A 271 1.95 -19.44 9.84
CA ASP A 271 2.55 -20.42 10.72
C ASP A 271 3.23 -19.72 11.92
N ALA A 272 3.35 -20.41 13.05
CA ALA A 272 4.11 -19.92 14.20
C ALA A 272 5.60 -19.80 13.84
N ALA A 273 6.29 -18.85 14.47
CA ALA A 273 7.74 -18.78 14.37
C ALA A 273 8.38 -19.86 15.29
N ASP A 274 9.44 -20.52 14.83
CA ASP A 274 10.11 -21.59 15.57
C ASP A 274 10.73 -21.12 16.88
N ASP A 275 11.16 -19.85 16.94
CA ASP A 275 11.70 -19.21 18.14
C ASP A 275 10.61 -18.76 19.15
N GLY A 276 9.33 -18.99 18.83
CA GLY A 276 8.20 -18.60 19.64
C GLY A 276 7.89 -17.11 19.67
N SER A 277 8.57 -16.29 18.87
CA SER A 277 8.36 -14.83 18.82
C SER A 277 6.99 -14.46 18.24
N ARG A 278 6.43 -15.32 17.39
CA ARG A 278 5.12 -15.15 16.78
C ARG A 278 4.31 -16.46 16.86
N PRO A 279 3.13 -16.43 17.47
CA PRO A 279 2.21 -17.58 17.47
C PRO A 279 1.58 -17.79 16.09
N GLU A 280 1.09 -19.01 15.84
CA GLU A 280 0.21 -19.28 14.70
C GLU A 280 -1.02 -18.38 14.74
N ASP A 281 -1.38 -17.85 13.57
CA ASP A 281 -2.55 -16.98 13.43
C ASP A 281 -3.24 -17.23 12.08
N TYR A 282 -4.57 -17.08 12.06
CA TYR A 282 -5.35 -17.21 10.85
C TYR A 282 -6.66 -16.42 10.94
N GLY A 283 -7.21 -16.09 9.80
CA GLY A 283 -8.41 -15.29 9.77
C GLY A 283 -9.02 -15.14 8.40
N GLY A 284 -9.99 -14.24 8.37
CA GLY A 284 -10.65 -13.82 7.14
C GLY A 284 -11.03 -12.36 7.18
N ALA A 285 -11.04 -11.75 5.99
CA ALA A 285 -11.38 -10.36 5.79
C ALA A 285 -12.35 -10.22 4.61
N PHE A 286 -13.27 -9.28 4.71
CA PHE A 286 -14.18 -8.85 3.66
C PHE A 286 -13.91 -7.39 3.36
N SER A 287 -13.83 -7.03 2.09
CA SER A 287 -13.66 -5.67 1.64
C SER A 287 -14.58 -5.35 0.46
N ALA A 288 -15.16 -4.17 0.45
CA ALA A 288 -15.98 -3.64 -0.63
C ALA A 288 -15.65 -2.17 -0.83
N ALA A 289 -15.29 -1.78 -2.05
CA ALA A 289 -15.12 -0.39 -2.47
C ALA A 289 -15.73 -0.22 -3.85
N TRP A 290 -16.37 0.93 -4.08
CA TRP A 290 -17.02 1.20 -5.35
C TRP A 290 -16.87 2.66 -5.75
N PHE A 291 -16.41 2.90 -6.97
CA PHE A 291 -16.12 4.23 -7.47
C PHE A 291 -17.35 4.85 -8.14
N VAL A 292 -17.96 5.81 -7.50
CA VAL A 292 -19.19 6.48 -7.94
C VAL A 292 -18.84 7.81 -8.62
N ASP A 293 -19.40 8.06 -9.81
CA ASP A 293 -19.23 9.29 -10.60
C ASP A 293 -17.75 9.65 -10.88
N ASN A 294 -16.87 8.64 -10.90
CA ASN A 294 -15.42 8.82 -11.03
C ASN A 294 -14.83 9.84 -10.03
N LYS A 295 -15.40 9.91 -8.83
CA LYS A 295 -15.10 10.94 -7.85
C LYS A 295 -15.17 10.45 -6.41
N TRP A 296 -16.18 9.69 -6.06
CA TRP A 296 -16.44 9.22 -4.71
C TRP A 296 -16.20 7.73 -4.61
N MET A 297 -15.51 7.31 -3.57
CA MET A 297 -15.26 5.90 -3.31
C MET A 297 -15.69 5.54 -1.90
N PRO A 298 -16.98 5.25 -1.65
CA PRO A 298 -17.40 4.60 -0.41
C PRO A 298 -16.68 3.25 -0.28
N PHE A 299 -16.30 2.90 0.93
CA PHE A 299 -15.71 1.61 1.27
C PHE A 299 -16.27 1.06 2.57
N PHE A 300 -16.25 -0.27 2.65
CA PHE A 300 -16.56 -1.03 3.85
C PHE A 300 -15.59 -2.20 3.96
N ARG A 301 -14.99 -2.41 5.12
CA ARG A 301 -14.06 -3.50 5.38
C ARG A 301 -14.35 -4.11 6.74
N ALA A 302 -14.25 -5.42 6.85
CA ALA A 302 -14.42 -6.15 8.10
C ALA A 302 -13.45 -7.32 8.14
N GLY A 303 -13.02 -7.73 9.32
CA GLY A 303 -12.15 -8.88 9.45
C GLY A 303 -12.16 -9.46 10.86
N ALA A 304 -11.71 -10.71 10.95
CA ALA A 304 -11.54 -11.43 12.20
C ALA A 304 -10.30 -12.32 12.13
N ALA A 305 -9.52 -12.31 13.22
CA ALA A 305 -8.36 -13.17 13.45
C ALA A 305 -8.62 -14.10 14.64
N LYS A 306 -8.03 -15.28 14.59
CA LYS A 306 -8.20 -16.29 15.65
C LYS A 306 -7.02 -16.30 16.64
N GLY A 307 -5.79 -16.07 16.17
CA GLY A 307 -4.58 -16.03 16.98
C GLY A 307 -4.40 -14.70 17.73
N THR A 308 -3.17 -14.40 18.11
CA THR A 308 -2.83 -13.20 18.92
C THR A 308 -1.82 -12.27 18.23
N ALA A 309 -1.38 -12.60 17.01
CA ALA A 309 -0.36 -11.83 16.31
C ALA A 309 -0.93 -10.65 15.50
N ALA A 310 -2.18 -10.76 15.01
CA ALA A 310 -2.85 -9.65 14.37
C ALA A 310 -3.12 -8.50 15.34
N LEU A 311 -3.05 -7.24 14.88
CA LEU A 311 -3.25 -6.04 15.71
C LEU A 311 -4.62 -6.06 16.38
N TYR A 312 -5.66 -6.49 15.66
CA TYR A 312 -7.01 -6.63 16.16
C TYR A 312 -7.56 -8.03 15.95
N GLN A 313 -8.32 -8.52 16.93
CA GLN A 313 -9.06 -9.77 16.82
C GLN A 313 -10.28 -9.62 15.91
N ARG A 314 -10.95 -8.48 15.97
CA ARG A 314 -12.06 -8.09 15.11
C ARG A 314 -11.93 -6.63 14.75
N SER A 315 -12.31 -6.31 13.53
CA SER A 315 -12.29 -4.93 13.04
C SER A 315 -13.38 -4.71 12.02
N VAL A 316 -14.01 -3.55 12.07
CA VAL A 316 -14.95 -3.07 11.06
C VAL A 316 -14.59 -1.63 10.72
N SER A 317 -14.34 -1.37 9.44
CA SER A 317 -14.03 -0.04 8.93
C SER A 317 -15.04 0.35 7.85
N ALA A 318 -15.47 1.61 7.86
CA ALA A 318 -16.26 2.19 6.78
C ALA A 318 -15.80 3.62 6.51
N GLY A 319 -15.96 4.10 5.29
CA GLY A 319 -15.56 5.45 4.98
C GLY A 319 -15.81 5.85 3.54
N LEU A 320 -15.21 6.98 3.17
CA LEU A 320 -15.39 7.62 1.88
C LEU A 320 -14.07 8.20 1.39
N GLY A 321 -13.67 7.82 0.18
CA GLY A 321 -12.64 8.49 -0.59
C GLY A 321 -13.24 9.57 -1.48
N TYR A 322 -12.47 10.62 -1.73
CA TYR A 322 -12.77 11.67 -2.69
C TYR A 322 -11.58 11.90 -3.61
N TYR A 323 -11.76 11.60 -4.87
CA TYR A 323 -10.79 11.87 -5.93
C TYR A 323 -11.14 13.21 -6.57
N GLY A 324 -10.39 14.23 -6.15
CA GLY A 324 -10.61 15.61 -6.56
C GLY A 324 -10.11 15.93 -7.96
N ARG A 325 -10.35 17.14 -8.37
CA ARG A 325 -9.69 17.71 -9.57
C ARG A 325 -8.19 17.86 -9.23
N ASN A 326 -7.34 17.78 -10.26
CA ASN A 326 -5.89 18.01 -10.11
C ASN A 326 -5.14 16.94 -9.30
N THR A 327 -5.59 15.69 -9.32
CA THR A 327 -5.00 14.55 -8.58
C THR A 327 -5.02 14.69 -7.04
N ASP A 328 -5.82 15.62 -6.50
CA ASP A 328 -6.05 15.69 -5.06
C ASP A 328 -6.85 14.47 -4.59
N LEU A 329 -6.51 13.97 -3.41
CA LEU A 329 -7.17 12.84 -2.79
C LEU A 329 -7.54 13.19 -1.35
N ALA A 330 -8.76 12.88 -0.94
CA ALA A 330 -9.14 12.96 0.45
C ALA A 330 -9.76 11.64 0.92
N GLY A 331 -9.71 11.38 2.21
CA GLY A 331 -10.34 10.24 2.83
C GLY A 331 -10.90 10.59 4.20
N LEU A 332 -12.05 9.99 4.51
CA LEU A 332 -12.63 9.96 5.83
C LEU A 332 -12.96 8.50 6.16
N GLY A 333 -12.44 7.99 7.27
CA GLY A 333 -12.66 6.62 7.71
C GLY A 333 -13.02 6.54 9.18
N LEU A 334 -13.93 5.63 9.51
CA LEU A 334 -14.28 5.24 10.86
C LEU A 334 -14.01 3.75 11.03
N ASN A 335 -13.35 3.38 12.12
CA ASN A 335 -13.05 2.00 12.48
C ASN A 335 -13.55 1.73 13.89
N TRP A 336 -14.10 0.54 14.09
CA TRP A 336 -14.32 -0.14 15.35
C TRP A 336 -13.44 -1.36 15.43
N ALA A 337 -12.81 -1.60 16.57
CA ALA A 337 -11.91 -2.73 16.77
C ALA A 337 -11.94 -3.29 18.18
N GLU A 338 -11.78 -4.60 18.27
CA GLU A 338 -11.46 -5.37 19.48
C GLU A 338 -10.04 -5.90 19.40
N ALA A 339 -9.24 -5.70 20.43
CA ALA A 339 -7.92 -6.33 20.56
C ALA A 339 -8.00 -7.56 21.45
N ARG A 340 -7.17 -8.58 21.19
CA ARG A 340 -7.12 -9.76 22.02
C ARG A 340 -6.37 -9.48 23.32
N GLY A 341 -6.94 -9.96 24.45
CA GLY A 341 -6.30 -9.85 25.76
C GLY A 341 -6.35 -8.47 26.39
N VAL A 342 -7.09 -7.56 25.78
CA VAL A 342 -7.39 -6.23 26.31
C VAL A 342 -8.92 -6.05 26.29
N ASP A 343 -9.50 -5.73 27.42
CA ASP A 343 -10.95 -5.55 27.52
C ASP A 343 -11.38 -4.20 26.91
N GLY A 344 -12.49 -4.21 26.20
CA GLY A 344 -13.11 -3.02 25.61
C GLY A 344 -12.97 -2.93 24.09
N ASP A 345 -13.61 -1.91 23.56
CA ASP A 345 -13.65 -1.58 22.13
C ASP A 345 -12.95 -0.25 21.90
N GLN A 346 -12.15 -0.15 20.86
CA GLN A 346 -11.53 1.08 20.42
C GLN A 346 -12.19 1.58 19.13
N PHE A 347 -12.41 2.90 19.05
CA PHE A 347 -12.87 3.54 17.83
C PHE A 347 -11.78 4.46 17.31
N THR A 348 -11.57 4.44 16.00
CA THR A 348 -10.61 5.30 15.32
C THR A 348 -11.30 6.02 14.17
N LEU A 349 -11.21 7.34 14.15
CA LEU A 349 -11.60 8.17 13.02
C LEU A 349 -10.33 8.77 12.42
N GLU A 350 -10.15 8.70 11.10
CA GLU A 350 -9.11 9.42 10.40
C GLU A 350 -9.69 10.22 9.24
N ALA A 351 -9.21 11.46 9.09
CA ALA A 351 -9.43 12.28 7.92
C ALA A 351 -8.10 12.81 7.39
N PHE A 352 -7.93 12.81 6.07
CA PHE A 352 -6.77 13.40 5.40
C PHE A 352 -7.18 14.12 4.12
N TYR A 353 -6.32 15.04 3.67
CA TYR A 353 -6.40 15.66 2.35
C TYR A 353 -4.99 15.75 1.73
N ARG A 354 -4.79 15.10 0.58
CA ARG A 354 -3.54 15.14 -0.18
C ARG A 354 -3.63 16.23 -1.24
N PHE A 355 -2.90 17.30 -1.04
CA PHE A 355 -2.68 18.34 -2.03
C PHE A 355 -1.59 17.90 -3.01
N SER A 356 -1.93 17.76 -4.28
CA SER A 356 -0.97 17.56 -5.37
C SER A 356 -0.49 18.90 -5.87
N ILE A 357 0.59 19.44 -5.27
CA ILE A 357 1.15 20.74 -5.59
C ILE A 357 1.75 20.73 -7.00
N SER A 358 2.39 19.64 -7.37
CA SER A 358 2.91 19.36 -8.71
C SER A 358 2.94 17.84 -8.93
N PRO A 359 3.26 17.34 -10.14
CA PRO A 359 3.40 15.90 -10.39
C PRO A 359 4.38 15.19 -9.46
N GLY A 360 5.40 15.90 -8.96
CA GLY A 360 6.42 15.36 -8.08
C GLY A 360 6.39 15.88 -6.65
N LEU A 361 5.37 16.68 -6.23
CA LEU A 361 5.29 17.22 -4.88
C LEU A 361 3.88 17.11 -4.29
N GLN A 362 3.76 16.41 -3.18
CA GLN A 362 2.51 16.23 -2.46
C GLN A 362 2.66 16.66 -0.99
N ILE A 363 1.61 17.26 -0.42
CA ILE A 363 1.51 17.64 0.99
C ILE A 363 0.17 17.11 1.51
N THR A 364 0.21 16.37 2.62
CA THR A 364 -0.97 15.68 3.16
C THR A 364 -1.11 15.96 4.65
N PRO A 365 -1.89 16.96 5.09
CA PRO A 365 -2.37 17.03 6.46
C PRO A 365 -3.34 15.90 6.74
N SER A 366 -3.32 15.42 8.00
CA SER A 366 -4.22 14.41 8.53
C SER A 366 -4.57 14.66 9.98
N VAL A 367 -5.72 14.15 10.40
CA VAL A 367 -6.15 14.11 11.80
C VAL A 367 -6.71 12.74 12.12
N GLN A 368 -6.34 12.20 13.28
CA GLN A 368 -6.91 10.97 13.82
C GLN A 368 -7.50 11.27 15.21
N LEU A 369 -8.66 10.67 15.50
CA LEU A 369 -9.27 10.67 16.83
C LEU A 369 -9.45 9.21 17.22
N ILE A 370 -8.87 8.84 18.35
CA ILE A 370 -8.95 7.49 18.90
C ILE A 370 -9.71 7.59 20.22
N SER A 371 -10.90 7.00 20.28
CA SER A 371 -11.72 6.94 21.49
C SER A 371 -11.57 5.59 22.15
N ASN A 372 -11.56 5.57 23.46
CA ASN A 372 -11.27 4.40 24.30
C ASN A 372 -9.90 3.79 23.93
N PRO A 373 -8.80 4.52 24.15
CA PRO A 373 -7.48 3.97 23.89
C PRO A 373 -7.21 2.77 24.83
N LEU A 374 -7.20 1.56 24.27
CA LEU A 374 -7.27 0.30 25.03
C LEU A 374 -6.10 0.09 25.99
N LEU A 375 -4.94 0.72 25.75
CA LEU A 375 -3.74 0.63 26.59
C LEU A 375 -3.59 1.79 27.57
N ASN A 376 -4.53 2.77 27.54
CA ASN A 376 -4.60 3.91 28.45
C ASN A 376 -6.06 4.21 28.81
N PRO A 377 -6.70 3.38 29.66
CA PRO A 377 -8.10 3.51 30.01
C PRO A 377 -8.44 4.76 30.85
N ASP A 378 -7.43 5.47 31.36
CA ASP A 378 -7.62 6.70 32.13
C ASP A 378 -7.85 7.93 31.24
N GLN A 379 -7.62 7.81 29.94
CA GLN A 379 -7.87 8.86 28.96
C GLN A 379 -9.00 8.45 28.00
N ASP A 380 -10.06 9.24 27.91
CA ASP A 380 -11.25 8.94 27.09
C ASP A 380 -10.93 8.95 25.59
N SER A 381 -10.02 9.83 25.15
CA SER A 381 -9.69 9.97 23.74
C SER A 381 -8.30 10.58 23.50
N ILE A 382 -7.69 10.18 22.39
CA ILE A 382 -6.40 10.69 21.89
C ILE A 382 -6.62 11.29 20.52
N ALA A 383 -6.12 12.51 20.30
CA ALA A 383 -6.06 13.16 19.00
C ALA A 383 -4.63 13.15 18.48
N LEU A 384 -4.45 12.82 17.19
CA LEU A 384 -3.17 12.93 16.50
C LEU A 384 -3.33 13.86 15.29
N PHE A 385 -2.38 14.75 15.11
CA PHE A 385 -2.28 15.61 13.93
C PHE A 385 -1.03 15.22 13.16
N GLY A 386 -1.16 14.98 11.86
CA GLY A 386 -0.08 14.56 10.99
C GLY A 386 0.12 15.51 9.81
N LEU A 387 1.37 15.65 9.38
CA LEU A 387 1.74 16.29 8.13
C LEU A 387 2.73 15.41 7.38
N ARG A 388 2.28 14.82 6.27
CA ARG A 388 3.14 14.05 5.36
C ARG A 388 3.48 14.88 4.15
N THR A 389 4.75 14.82 3.72
CA THR A 389 5.22 15.38 2.45
C THR A 389 5.84 14.28 1.61
N ARG A 390 5.73 14.38 0.28
CA ARG A 390 6.38 13.48 -0.68
C ARG A 390 6.93 14.28 -1.84
N ILE A 391 8.19 14.01 -2.20
CA ILE A 391 8.83 14.53 -3.41
C ILE A 391 9.35 13.37 -4.24
N VAL A 392 9.09 13.39 -5.56
CA VAL A 392 9.45 12.33 -6.52
C VAL A 392 10.33 12.89 -7.61
N PHE A 393 11.45 12.19 -7.90
CA PHE A 393 12.43 12.54 -8.93
C PHE A 393 12.54 11.51 -10.05
#